data_60274ae030cd35488cd2ef4316249d1f
#
_entry.id   60274ae030cd35488cd2ef4316249d1f
#
_cell.length_a   1.000
_cell.length_b   1.000
_cell.length_c   1.000
_cell.angle_alpha   90.00
_cell.angle_beta   90.00
_cell.angle_gamma   90.00
#
_symmetry.space_group_name_H-M   'P 1'
#
loop_
_entity.id
_entity.type
_entity.pdbx_description
1 polymer ?
#
loop_
_entity_poly.entity_id
_entity_poly.type
_entity_poly.pdbx_seq_one_letter_code
_entity_poly.pdbx_strand_id
1 'polypeptide(L)'
;VIIAIAGGTFVAKQYFSTESKTTKLTFENIGKLSTQEVRCTTVKSESKDRKLFGQSIPFTKSEIIYSYDTDIQAGYDFTKIRYTVKDGAKNEKGKICVHLPEVEIISCDIDKDSFKLYHEDDNIFSPISMEEHNDALKELTDQAQEDAISNGLYDKAEENGKNIIKQFLYQGYDKEKYDIEFENDK
;
A
#
# COMPACT_ATOMS: atom_id res chain seq x y z
N VAL A 1 28.73 -17.65 -64.71
CA VAL A 1 29.00 -16.81 -63.53
C VAL A 1 27.79 -16.94 -62.60
N ILE A 2 27.96 -17.68 -61.48
CA ILE A 2 26.91 -17.86 -60.44
C ILE A 2 27.20 -16.80 -59.38
N ILE A 3 26.31 -15.82 -59.24
CA ILE A 3 26.35 -14.83 -58.16
C ILE A 3 25.53 -15.42 -56.98
N ALA A 4 26.25 -15.90 -55.96
CA ALA A 4 25.63 -16.26 -54.68
C ALA A 4 25.32 -14.99 -53.87
N ILE A 5 24.06 -14.61 -53.76
CA ILE A 5 23.59 -13.58 -52.84
C ILE A 5 23.52 -14.20 -51.45
N ALA A 6 24.53 -13.95 -50.62
CA ALA A 6 24.48 -14.27 -49.20
C ALA A 6 23.55 -13.25 -48.53
N GLY A 7 22.31 -13.67 -48.32
CA GLY A 7 21.31 -12.93 -47.53
C GLY A 7 21.68 -12.99 -46.06
N GLY A 8 22.45 -11.99 -45.58
CA GLY A 8 22.68 -11.77 -44.17
C GLY A 8 21.42 -11.22 -43.54
N THR A 9 20.75 -12.03 -42.71
CA THR A 9 19.65 -11.56 -41.85
C THR A 9 20.24 -10.61 -40.80
N PHE A 10 20.06 -9.32 -41.02
CA PHE A 10 20.40 -8.30 -40.05
C PHE A 10 19.37 -8.33 -38.93
N VAL A 11 19.69 -9.01 -37.83
CA VAL A 11 18.85 -8.95 -36.61
C VAL A 11 19.12 -7.60 -35.95
N ALA A 12 18.22 -6.64 -36.18
CA ALA A 12 18.27 -5.36 -35.47
C ALA A 12 17.91 -5.61 -34.00
N LYS A 13 18.94 -5.51 -33.15
CA LYS A 13 18.73 -5.59 -31.69
C LYS A 13 18.11 -4.28 -31.25
N GLN A 14 16.87 -4.33 -30.76
CA GLN A 14 16.19 -3.18 -30.17
C GLN A 14 16.81 -2.89 -28.82
N TYR A 15 17.35 -1.68 -28.63
CA TYR A 15 17.89 -1.21 -27.37
C TYR A 15 16.86 -0.31 -26.71
N PHE A 16 16.40 -0.73 -25.53
CA PHE A 16 15.60 0.13 -24.64
C PHE A 16 16.56 0.94 -23.76
N SER A 17 16.41 2.26 -23.75
CA SER A 17 17.17 3.17 -22.89
C SER A 17 16.21 4.00 -22.07
N THR A 18 16.44 4.04 -20.75
CA THR A 18 15.69 4.85 -19.81
C THR A 18 16.63 5.76 -19.04
N GLU A 19 16.33 7.05 -19.01
CA GLU A 19 17.02 8.03 -18.17
C GLU A 19 16.03 8.61 -17.16
N SER A 20 16.42 8.65 -15.89
CA SER A 20 15.64 9.27 -14.82
C SER A 20 16.50 10.27 -14.06
N LYS A 21 15.91 11.42 -13.71
CA LYS A 21 16.58 12.48 -12.94
C LYS A 21 15.65 13.00 -11.86
N THR A 22 16.12 13.04 -10.60
CA THR A 22 15.43 13.71 -9.53
C THR A 22 15.50 15.23 -9.72
N THR A 23 14.35 15.86 -9.91
CA THR A 23 14.26 17.31 -10.19
C THR A 23 13.89 18.14 -8.96
N LYS A 24 13.36 17.50 -7.89
CA LYS A 24 12.98 18.15 -6.66
C LYS A 24 13.24 17.22 -5.47
N LEU A 25 13.82 17.76 -4.39
CA LEU A 25 13.99 17.11 -3.10
C LEU A 25 13.39 17.99 -2.01
N THR A 26 12.50 17.42 -1.19
CA THR A 26 11.87 18.10 -0.07
C THR A 26 12.03 17.22 1.17
N PHE A 27 12.36 17.82 2.32
CA PHE A 27 12.46 17.14 3.62
C PHE A 27 11.28 17.53 4.49
N GLU A 28 10.60 16.54 5.06
CA GLU A 28 9.51 16.73 6.01
C GLU A 28 9.78 15.92 7.28
N ASN A 29 9.38 16.47 8.44
CA ASN A 29 9.43 15.73 9.70
C ASN A 29 8.18 14.85 9.80
N ILE A 30 8.38 13.54 10.00
CA ILE A 30 7.29 12.58 10.12
C ILE A 30 7.17 12.16 11.59
N GLY A 31 6.00 12.43 12.19
CA GLY A 31 5.64 11.98 13.55
C GLY A 31 4.78 10.70 13.55
N LYS A 32 4.65 10.03 12.40
CA LYS A 32 3.82 8.84 12.24
C LYS A 32 4.61 7.58 12.57
N LEU A 33 4.01 6.67 13.36
CA LEU A 33 4.57 5.36 13.67
C LEU A 33 3.61 4.27 13.21
N SER A 34 4.10 3.42 12.30
CA SER A 34 3.42 2.19 11.94
C SER A 34 3.45 1.20 13.12
N THR A 35 2.30 0.68 13.48
CA THR A 35 2.16 -0.32 14.55
C THR A 35 1.73 -1.68 14.02
N GLN A 36 1.22 -1.74 12.78
CA GLN A 36 0.86 -2.97 12.08
C GLN A 36 1.15 -2.83 10.60
N GLU A 37 1.63 -3.93 10.01
CA GLU A 37 1.80 -4.09 8.57
C GLU A 37 1.06 -5.34 8.10
N VAL A 38 0.51 -5.28 6.90
CA VAL A 38 -0.08 -6.41 6.20
C VAL A 38 0.37 -6.40 4.74
N ARG A 39 0.63 -7.58 4.19
CA ARG A 39 0.88 -7.78 2.76
C ARG A 39 -0.36 -8.41 2.12
N CYS A 40 -0.88 -7.77 1.09
CA CYS A 40 -2.02 -8.23 0.31
C CYS A 40 -1.56 -8.57 -1.11
N THR A 41 -1.97 -9.73 -1.65
CA THR A 41 -1.79 -10.06 -3.07
C THR A 41 -3.10 -9.80 -3.79
N THR A 42 -3.13 -8.83 -4.69
CA THR A 42 -4.32 -8.47 -5.46
C THR A 42 -4.15 -8.86 -6.93
N VAL A 43 -5.13 -9.60 -7.46
CA VAL A 43 -5.19 -9.96 -8.89
C VAL A 43 -6.08 -8.96 -9.61
N LYS A 44 -5.56 -8.35 -10.68
CA LYS A 44 -6.28 -7.41 -11.52
C LYS A 44 -6.49 -7.99 -12.91
N SER A 45 -7.69 -7.79 -13.46
CA SER A 45 -8.00 -8.06 -14.86
C SER A 45 -8.39 -6.76 -15.53
N GLU A 46 -7.65 -6.37 -16.55
CA GLU A 46 -7.96 -5.25 -17.42
C GLU A 46 -8.43 -5.77 -18.75
N SER A 47 -9.51 -5.24 -19.29
CA SER A 47 -9.98 -5.62 -20.62
C SER A 47 -10.55 -4.42 -21.38
N LYS A 48 -10.27 -4.38 -22.67
CA LYS A 48 -10.74 -3.32 -23.57
C LYS A 48 -11.22 -3.94 -24.87
N ASP A 49 -12.39 -3.50 -25.35
CA ASP A 49 -12.96 -3.91 -26.63
C ASP A 49 -13.53 -2.72 -27.39
N ARG A 50 -13.73 -2.88 -28.69
CA ARG A 50 -14.50 -1.92 -29.47
C ARG A 50 -15.97 -2.29 -29.48
N LYS A 51 -16.82 -1.29 -29.33
CA LYS A 51 -18.28 -1.46 -29.36
C LYS A 51 -18.90 -0.71 -30.56
N LEU A 52 -19.84 -1.37 -31.22
CA LEU A 52 -20.67 -0.78 -32.25
C LEU A 52 -22.14 -0.91 -31.83
N PHE A 53 -22.86 0.19 -31.73
CA PHE A 53 -24.24 0.24 -31.22
C PHE A 53 -24.43 -0.44 -29.86
N GLY A 54 -23.40 -0.37 -28.98
CA GLY A 54 -23.44 -0.99 -27.64
C GLY A 54 -23.06 -2.48 -27.60
N GLN A 55 -22.79 -3.12 -28.73
CA GLN A 55 -22.35 -4.52 -28.83
C GLN A 55 -20.85 -4.60 -29.11
N SER A 56 -20.18 -5.52 -28.43
CA SER A 56 -18.73 -5.76 -28.62
C SER A 56 -18.48 -6.32 -30.02
N ILE A 57 -17.46 -5.77 -30.70
CA ILE A 57 -17.05 -6.24 -32.03
C ILE A 57 -16.15 -7.47 -31.82
N PRO A 58 -16.48 -8.62 -32.45
CA PRO A 58 -15.64 -9.81 -32.35
C PRO A 58 -14.19 -9.53 -32.77
N PHE A 59 -13.22 -10.19 -32.12
CA PHE A 59 -11.79 -10.11 -32.42
C PHE A 59 -11.15 -8.73 -32.19
N THR A 60 -11.74 -7.87 -31.33
CA THR A 60 -11.16 -6.58 -30.96
C THR A 60 -10.84 -6.44 -29.48
N LYS A 61 -10.99 -7.53 -28.68
CA LYS A 61 -10.75 -7.51 -27.25
C LYS A 61 -9.24 -7.61 -26.97
N SER A 62 -8.74 -6.72 -26.13
CA SER A 62 -7.49 -6.90 -25.39
C SER A 62 -7.79 -7.28 -23.96
N GLU A 63 -6.97 -8.11 -23.35
CA GLU A 63 -7.10 -8.52 -21.95
C GLU A 63 -5.74 -8.78 -21.34
N ILE A 64 -5.53 -8.25 -20.14
CA ILE A 64 -4.34 -8.54 -19.34
C ILE A 64 -4.78 -8.92 -17.92
N ILE A 65 -4.25 -10.02 -17.38
CA ILE A 65 -4.49 -10.47 -16.02
C ILE A 65 -3.16 -10.61 -15.32
N TYR A 66 -2.98 -9.87 -14.24
CA TYR A 66 -1.75 -9.82 -13.46
C TYR A 66 -2.03 -9.68 -11.97
N SER A 67 -1.00 -9.85 -11.15
CA SER A 67 -1.06 -9.52 -9.73
C SER A 67 0.14 -8.75 -9.27
N TYR A 68 -0.07 -8.00 -8.19
CA TYR A 68 0.95 -7.39 -7.35
C TYR A 68 0.70 -7.69 -5.88
N ASP A 69 1.77 -7.74 -5.11
CA ASP A 69 1.70 -7.62 -3.66
C ASP A 69 1.73 -6.14 -3.28
N THR A 70 0.94 -5.78 -2.27
CA THR A 70 0.86 -4.43 -1.73
C THR A 70 1.15 -4.50 -0.24
N ASP A 71 2.14 -3.74 0.23
CA ASP A 71 2.48 -3.58 1.64
C ASP A 71 1.73 -2.39 2.20
N ILE A 72 0.89 -2.64 3.21
CA ILE A 72 0.02 -1.63 3.81
C ILE A 72 0.37 -1.53 5.29
N GLN A 73 0.72 -0.33 5.73
CA GLN A 73 1.05 -0.03 7.11
C GLN A 73 -0.02 0.87 7.73
N ALA A 74 -0.46 0.52 8.93
CA ALA A 74 -1.37 1.32 9.74
C ALA A 74 -0.78 1.63 11.12
N GLY A 75 -1.19 2.75 11.70
CA GLY A 75 -0.69 3.19 13.00
C GLY A 75 -1.24 4.52 13.42
N TYR A 76 -0.46 5.25 14.22
CA TYR A 76 -0.85 6.50 14.83
C TYR A 76 0.05 7.68 14.44
N ASP A 77 -0.53 8.86 14.41
CA ASP A 77 0.23 10.11 14.48
C ASP A 77 0.63 10.35 15.95
N PHE A 78 1.87 10.02 16.29
CA PHE A 78 2.41 10.17 17.65
C PHE A 78 2.45 11.61 18.16
N THR A 79 2.44 12.59 17.26
CA THR A 79 2.40 14.01 17.64
C THR A 79 1.07 14.40 18.26
N LYS A 80 0.02 13.62 18.03
CA LYS A 80 -1.33 13.84 18.58
C LYS A 80 -1.59 13.07 19.86
N ILE A 81 -0.72 12.12 20.24
CA ILE A 81 -0.89 11.35 21.47
C ILE A 81 -0.62 12.24 22.68
N ARG A 82 -1.53 12.23 23.63
CA ARG A 82 -1.42 12.96 24.89
C ARG A 82 -1.67 12.01 26.04
N TYR A 83 -1.05 12.31 27.19
CA TYR A 83 -1.35 11.56 28.41
C TYR A 83 -1.40 12.48 29.61
N THR A 84 -2.16 12.08 30.62
CA THR A 84 -2.25 12.74 31.92
C THR A 84 -1.99 11.75 33.02
N VAL A 85 -1.29 12.19 34.07
CA VAL A 85 -0.94 11.38 35.22
C VAL A 85 -1.71 11.89 36.44
N LYS A 86 -2.37 10.97 37.16
CA LYS A 86 -3.04 11.22 38.43
C LYS A 86 -2.45 10.30 39.48
N ASP A 87 -1.86 10.82 40.52
CA ASP A 87 -1.35 10.04 41.63
C ASP A 87 -2.50 9.39 42.41
N GLY A 88 -2.28 8.15 42.87
CA GLY A 88 -3.24 7.46 43.70
C GLY A 88 -3.30 7.97 45.11
N ALA A 89 -4.43 7.79 45.78
CA ALA A 89 -4.57 8.04 47.21
C ALA A 89 -3.77 6.98 48.02
N LYS A 90 -3.69 7.16 49.34
CA LYS A 90 -2.97 6.25 50.20
C LYS A 90 -3.50 4.83 50.05
N ASN A 91 -2.64 3.90 49.58
CA ASN A 91 -2.92 2.51 49.24
C ASN A 91 -3.71 2.23 47.92
N GLU A 92 -3.87 3.23 47.04
CA GLU A 92 -4.45 3.06 45.70
C GLU A 92 -3.38 3.35 44.66
N LYS A 93 -3.50 2.68 43.49
CA LYS A 93 -2.64 2.99 42.36
C LYS A 93 -3.05 4.30 41.72
N GLY A 94 -2.06 5.02 41.22
CA GLY A 94 -2.28 6.15 40.34
C GLY A 94 -2.77 5.67 38.97
N LYS A 95 -3.27 6.61 38.16
CA LYS A 95 -3.77 6.35 36.80
C LYS A 95 -3.04 7.21 35.78
N ILE A 96 -2.66 6.60 34.68
CA ILE A 96 -2.15 7.27 33.49
C ILE A 96 -3.21 7.13 32.40
N CYS A 97 -3.93 8.23 32.11
CA CYS A 97 -4.91 8.25 31.02
C CYS A 97 -4.21 8.70 29.73
N VAL A 98 -4.22 7.84 28.72
CA VAL A 98 -3.62 8.09 27.41
C VAL A 98 -4.72 8.33 26.39
N HIS A 99 -4.68 9.51 25.74
CA HIS A 99 -5.60 9.87 24.67
C HIS A 99 -4.96 9.52 23.34
N LEU A 100 -5.61 8.63 22.57
CA LEU A 100 -5.17 8.16 21.26
C LEU A 100 -5.98 8.82 20.15
N PRO A 101 -5.34 9.31 19.07
CA PRO A 101 -6.05 9.67 17.85
C PRO A 101 -6.59 8.40 17.17
N GLU A 102 -7.37 8.58 16.11
CA GLU A 102 -7.78 7.45 15.27
C GLU A 102 -6.57 6.80 14.58
N VAL A 103 -6.65 5.49 14.37
CA VAL A 103 -5.70 4.75 13.53
C VAL A 103 -5.87 5.17 12.09
N GLU A 104 -4.77 5.39 11.39
CA GLU A 104 -4.75 5.76 9.97
C GLU A 104 -3.80 4.88 9.16
N ILE A 105 -4.01 4.83 7.84
CA ILE A 105 -3.02 4.26 6.92
C ILE A 105 -1.80 5.18 6.91
N ILE A 106 -0.65 4.63 7.19
CA ILE A 106 0.64 5.33 7.19
C ILE A 106 1.30 5.25 5.81
N SER A 107 1.28 4.07 5.20
CA SER A 107 1.73 3.84 3.82
C SER A 107 0.96 2.71 3.15
N CYS A 108 0.93 2.76 1.82
CA CYS A 108 0.39 1.71 0.98
C CYS A 108 1.23 1.66 -0.30
N ASP A 109 2.11 0.68 -0.38
CA ASP A 109 3.15 0.60 -1.40
C ASP A 109 3.04 -0.70 -2.19
N ILE A 110 3.00 -0.60 -3.52
CA ILE A 110 3.06 -1.77 -4.41
C ILE A 110 4.50 -2.28 -4.47
N ASP A 111 4.69 -3.56 -4.17
CA ASP A 111 5.94 -4.26 -4.40
C ASP A 111 6.06 -4.60 -5.91
N LYS A 112 6.87 -3.80 -6.63
CA LYS A 112 7.04 -3.93 -8.08
C LYS A 112 7.74 -5.23 -8.48
N ASP A 113 8.51 -5.83 -7.57
CA ASP A 113 9.24 -7.08 -7.82
C ASP A 113 8.32 -8.30 -7.68
N SER A 114 7.13 -8.12 -7.10
CA SER A 114 6.10 -9.15 -6.93
C SER A 114 5.24 -9.39 -8.18
N PHE A 115 5.43 -8.61 -9.24
CA PHE A 115 4.63 -8.69 -10.46
C PHE A 115 4.54 -10.11 -11.02
N LYS A 116 3.32 -10.58 -11.27
CA LYS A 116 3.05 -11.85 -11.94
C LYS A 116 2.03 -11.65 -13.03
N LEU A 117 2.42 -11.99 -14.25
CA LEU A 117 1.54 -12.00 -15.41
C LEU A 117 0.91 -13.40 -15.55
N TYR A 118 -0.41 -13.46 -15.62
CA TYR A 118 -1.18 -14.70 -15.79
C TYR A 118 -1.70 -14.86 -17.21
N HIS A 119 -2.10 -13.75 -17.83
CA HIS A 119 -2.65 -13.73 -19.17
C HIS A 119 -2.40 -12.37 -19.82
N GLU A 120 -2.08 -12.40 -21.12
CA GLU A 120 -1.94 -11.20 -21.94
C GLU A 120 -2.41 -11.53 -23.36
N ASP A 121 -3.43 -10.80 -23.83
CA ASP A 121 -3.91 -10.81 -25.21
C ASP A 121 -4.03 -9.37 -25.67
N ASP A 122 -3.01 -8.88 -26.37
CA ASP A 122 -2.96 -7.50 -26.87
C ASP A 122 -3.48 -7.41 -28.30
N ASN A 123 -4.46 -6.54 -28.50
CA ASN A 123 -5.10 -6.34 -29.79
C ASN A 123 -4.81 -4.96 -30.36
N ILE A 124 -4.30 -4.91 -31.59
CA ILE A 124 -3.94 -3.68 -32.29
C ILE A 124 -5.11 -2.68 -32.44
N PHE A 125 -6.36 -3.18 -32.37
CA PHE A 125 -7.55 -2.36 -32.51
C PHE A 125 -8.02 -1.74 -31.19
N SER A 126 -7.60 -2.28 -30.05
CA SER A 126 -7.99 -1.83 -28.71
C SER A 126 -6.84 -1.92 -27.72
N PRO A 127 -5.68 -1.30 -27.99
CA PRO A 127 -4.55 -1.37 -27.06
C PRO A 127 -4.91 -0.73 -25.72
N ILE A 128 -4.45 -1.35 -24.63
CA ILE A 128 -4.55 -0.76 -23.28
C ILE A 128 -3.49 0.33 -23.19
N SER A 129 -3.92 1.56 -22.87
CA SER A 129 -3.02 2.69 -22.76
C SER A 129 -2.30 2.71 -21.40
N MET A 130 -1.16 3.40 -21.33
CA MET A 130 -0.44 3.60 -20.07
C MET A 130 -1.29 4.34 -19.01
N GLU A 131 -2.19 5.24 -19.44
CA GLU A 131 -3.11 5.94 -18.54
C GLU A 131 -4.11 4.96 -17.91
N GLU A 132 -4.75 4.12 -18.73
CA GLU A 132 -5.68 3.08 -18.27
C GLU A 132 -4.98 2.09 -17.31
N HIS A 133 -3.74 1.71 -17.63
CA HIS A 133 -2.96 0.84 -16.75
C HIS A 133 -2.63 1.51 -15.40
N ASN A 134 -2.26 2.79 -15.39
CA ASN A 134 -2.04 3.53 -14.15
C ASN A 134 -3.32 3.66 -13.32
N ASP A 135 -4.47 3.87 -13.94
CA ASP A 135 -5.77 3.91 -13.25
C ASP A 135 -6.09 2.54 -12.63
N ALA A 136 -5.82 1.45 -13.35
CA ALA A 136 -6.00 0.10 -12.85
C ALA A 136 -5.07 -0.22 -11.66
N LEU A 137 -3.82 0.26 -11.66
CA LEU A 137 -2.91 0.15 -10.52
C LEU A 137 -3.41 0.92 -9.29
N LYS A 138 -3.98 2.10 -9.50
CA LYS A 138 -4.59 2.86 -8.41
C LYS A 138 -5.78 2.12 -7.81
N GLU A 139 -6.70 1.61 -8.64
CA GLU A 139 -7.83 0.80 -8.17
C GLU A 139 -7.36 -0.47 -7.42
N LEU A 140 -6.26 -1.10 -7.88
CA LEU A 140 -5.66 -2.25 -7.20
C LEU A 140 -5.20 -1.87 -5.79
N THR A 141 -4.55 -0.72 -5.65
CA THR A 141 -4.09 -0.20 -4.35
C THR A 141 -5.26 0.13 -3.43
N ASP A 142 -6.29 0.81 -3.95
CA ASP A 142 -7.50 1.17 -3.20
C ASP A 142 -8.22 -0.11 -2.71
N GLN A 143 -8.36 -1.12 -3.57
CA GLN A 143 -8.96 -2.41 -3.21
C GLN A 143 -8.15 -3.12 -2.12
N ALA A 144 -6.82 -3.14 -2.24
CA ALA A 144 -5.96 -3.75 -1.23
C ALA A 144 -6.11 -3.08 0.15
N GLN A 145 -6.25 -1.75 0.19
CA GLN A 145 -6.51 -1.01 1.43
C GLN A 145 -7.88 -1.38 2.04
N GLU A 146 -8.94 -1.36 1.23
CA GLU A 146 -10.29 -1.72 1.68
C GLU A 146 -10.34 -3.15 2.24
N ASP A 147 -9.70 -4.09 1.55
CA ASP A 147 -9.61 -5.48 1.98
C ASP A 147 -8.82 -5.62 3.29
N ALA A 148 -7.69 -4.92 3.42
CA ALA A 148 -6.89 -4.93 4.64
C ALA A 148 -7.67 -4.39 5.85
N ILE A 149 -8.35 -3.24 5.70
CA ILE A 149 -9.18 -2.63 6.74
C ILE A 149 -10.32 -3.57 7.12
N SER A 150 -11.03 -4.12 6.13
CA SER A 150 -12.14 -5.07 6.35
C SER A 150 -11.70 -6.35 7.08
N ASN A 151 -10.45 -6.76 6.91
CA ASN A 151 -9.84 -7.90 7.59
C ASN A 151 -9.17 -7.54 8.94
N GLY A 152 -9.47 -6.35 9.49
CA GLY A 152 -9.11 -5.97 10.85
C GLY A 152 -7.71 -5.36 10.99
N LEU A 153 -7.16 -4.74 9.93
CA LEU A 153 -5.87 -4.05 10.01
C LEU A 153 -5.88 -2.98 11.11
N TYR A 154 -6.95 -2.17 11.18
CA TYR A 154 -7.05 -1.10 12.18
C TYR A 154 -7.15 -1.63 13.61
N ASP A 155 -7.92 -2.68 13.84
CA ASP A 155 -8.07 -3.29 15.18
C ASP A 155 -6.71 -3.81 15.69
N LYS A 156 -5.95 -4.48 14.81
CA LYS A 156 -4.60 -4.98 15.14
C LYS A 156 -3.61 -3.85 15.36
N ALA A 157 -3.67 -2.80 14.54
CA ALA A 157 -2.81 -1.63 14.70
C ALA A 157 -3.09 -0.91 16.02
N GLU A 158 -4.37 -0.80 16.42
CA GLU A 158 -4.78 -0.24 17.70
C GLU A 158 -4.26 -1.07 18.87
N GLU A 159 -4.45 -2.38 18.85
CA GLU A 159 -3.97 -3.28 19.90
C GLU A 159 -2.44 -3.20 20.06
N ASN A 160 -1.71 -3.29 18.96
CA ASN A 160 -0.25 -3.20 18.96
C ASN A 160 0.23 -1.83 19.43
N GLY A 161 -0.39 -0.76 18.97
CA GLY A 161 -0.07 0.61 19.37
C GLY A 161 -0.25 0.82 20.88
N LYS A 162 -1.37 0.36 21.45
CA LYS A 162 -1.61 0.39 22.90
C LYS A 162 -0.53 -0.39 23.67
N ASN A 163 -0.14 -1.55 23.16
CA ASN A 163 0.90 -2.37 23.79
C ASN A 163 2.28 -1.68 23.77
N ILE A 164 2.65 -1.05 22.65
CA ILE A 164 3.91 -0.31 22.51
C ILE A 164 3.94 0.89 23.47
N ILE A 165 2.87 1.69 23.47
CA ILE A 165 2.76 2.88 24.34
C ILE A 165 2.79 2.47 25.81
N LYS A 166 2.10 1.40 26.18
CA LYS A 166 2.08 0.87 27.54
C LYS A 166 3.49 0.43 28.00
N GLN A 167 4.22 -0.27 27.14
CA GLN A 167 5.59 -0.68 27.44
C GLN A 167 6.51 0.54 27.59
N PHE A 168 6.36 1.55 26.71
CA PHE A 168 7.14 2.78 26.79
C PHE A 168 6.88 3.55 28.09
N LEU A 169 5.61 3.73 28.47
CA LEU A 169 5.25 4.42 29.72
C LEU A 169 5.76 3.70 30.96
N TYR A 170 5.75 2.36 30.98
CA TYR A 170 6.29 1.59 32.10
C TYR A 170 7.83 1.60 32.21
N GLN A 171 8.55 2.19 31.25
CA GLN A 171 9.99 2.49 31.45
C GLN A 171 10.18 3.69 32.38
N GLY A 172 9.23 4.64 32.41
CA GLY A 172 9.29 5.83 33.26
C GLY A 172 8.40 5.77 34.50
N TYR A 173 7.37 4.89 34.50
CA TYR A 173 6.40 4.76 35.59
C TYR A 173 6.38 3.33 36.13
N ASP A 174 6.36 3.21 37.45
CA ASP A 174 6.35 1.91 38.15
C ASP A 174 4.99 1.21 37.95
N LYS A 175 4.98 0.04 37.32
CA LYS A 175 3.80 -0.78 37.05
C LYS A 175 3.02 -1.18 38.31
N GLU A 176 3.71 -1.28 39.46
CA GLU A 176 3.06 -1.59 40.73
C GLU A 176 2.33 -0.38 41.32
N LYS A 177 2.65 0.83 40.88
CA LYS A 177 2.11 2.10 41.37
C LYS A 177 1.12 2.76 40.45
N TYR A 178 1.12 2.44 39.15
CA TYR A 178 0.26 3.07 38.16
C TYR A 178 -0.40 2.06 37.26
N ASP A 179 -1.69 2.30 36.98
CA ASP A 179 -2.45 1.62 35.93
C ASP A 179 -2.61 2.55 34.73
N ILE A 180 -2.52 1.99 33.50
CA ILE A 180 -2.62 2.75 32.26
C ILE A 180 -4.00 2.46 31.64
N GLU A 181 -4.76 3.53 31.40
CA GLU A 181 -6.06 3.51 30.74
C GLU A 181 -5.96 4.27 29.40
N PHE A 182 -6.60 3.73 28.35
CA PHE A 182 -6.62 4.35 27.02
C PHE A 182 -8.01 4.89 26.73
N GLU A 183 -8.06 6.11 26.21
CA GLU A 183 -9.27 6.79 25.75
C GLU A 183 -9.05 7.20 24.29
N ASN A 184 -10.00 6.90 23.40
CA ASN A 184 -9.95 7.36 22.02
C ASN A 184 -10.51 8.77 21.94
N ASP A 185 -9.79 9.69 21.31
CA ASP A 185 -10.29 11.02 20.97
C ASP A 185 -11.44 10.83 19.95
N LYS A 186 -12.66 11.30 20.31
CA LYS A 186 -13.83 11.27 19.42
C LYS A 186 -13.83 12.45 18.48
#